data_96b2b8bf6397ccb7ad7fac35f89ae5ca
#
_entry.id   96b2b8bf6397ccb7ad7fac35f89ae5ca
#
_cell.length_a   1.000
_cell.length_b   1.000
_cell.length_c   1.000
_cell.angle_alpha   90.00
_cell.angle_beta   90.00
_cell.angle_gamma   90.00
#
_symmetry.space_group_name_H-M   'P 1'
#
loop_
_entity.id
_entity.type
_entity.pdbx_description
1 polymer ?
#
loop_
_entity_poly.entity_id
_entity_poly.type
_entity_poly.pdbx_seq_one_letter_code
_entity_poly.pdbx_strand_id
1 'polypeptide(L)'
;MRVDRFSHVMHLTSVVEGELKPELDALDAFRACFPAGTVSGAPKIRAMERIAELETDQRGPYAGAVGYLGFDGALDTCITIRTATIARGVCRIQAGAGIVADSEPAAEEAETRAKARALLRAVELAGGELSR
;
A
#
# COMPACT_ATOMS: atom_id res chain seq x y z
N MET A 1 -14.39 12.26 10.61
CA MET A 1 -13.27 12.75 9.78
C MET A 1 -12.47 13.73 10.63
N ARG A 2 -11.15 13.54 10.72
CA ARG A 2 -10.21 14.31 11.53
C ARG A 2 -9.02 14.72 10.66
N VAL A 3 -8.43 15.89 10.93
CA VAL A 3 -7.18 16.32 10.31
C VAL A 3 -6.05 16.00 11.28
N ASP A 4 -5.21 15.02 10.92
CA ASP A 4 -4.00 14.69 11.65
C ASP A 4 -2.82 15.47 11.07
N ARG A 5 -2.14 16.23 11.93
CA ARG A 5 -1.01 17.09 11.53
C ARG A 5 0.29 16.46 12.03
N PHE A 6 1.18 16.18 11.09
CA PHE A 6 2.54 15.75 11.34
C PHE A 6 3.52 16.85 10.93
N SER A 7 4.77 16.73 11.31
CA SER A 7 5.79 17.76 11.02
C SER A 7 5.98 18.07 9.52
N HIS A 8 5.61 17.17 8.64
CA HIS A 8 5.86 17.25 7.20
C HIS A 8 4.65 16.98 6.31
N VAL A 9 3.51 16.53 6.89
CA VAL A 9 2.30 16.23 6.15
C VAL A 9 1.04 16.45 7.00
N MET A 10 -0.09 16.65 6.33
CA MET A 10 -1.43 16.63 6.92
C MET A 10 -2.23 15.52 6.26
N HIS A 11 -2.95 14.74 7.08
CA HIS A 11 -3.83 13.69 6.61
C HIS A 11 -5.26 13.90 7.07
N LEU A 12 -6.20 13.59 6.20
CA LEU A 12 -7.58 13.40 6.58
C LEU A 12 -7.79 11.94 6.98
N THR A 13 -8.16 11.74 8.24
CA THR A 13 -8.41 10.41 8.80
C THR A 13 -9.88 10.21 9.11
N SER A 14 -10.40 9.03 8.82
CA SER A 14 -11.72 8.59 9.23
C SER A 14 -11.63 7.18 9.79
N VAL A 15 -12.40 6.94 10.86
CA VAL A 15 -12.58 5.61 11.43
C VAL A 15 -13.98 5.16 11.04
N VAL A 16 -14.10 3.94 10.55
CA VAL A 16 -15.36 3.26 10.27
C VAL A 16 -15.41 2.03 11.16
N GLU A 17 -16.46 1.92 11.93
CA GLU A 17 -16.67 0.80 12.87
C GLU A 17 -17.95 0.06 12.50
N GLY A 18 -17.99 -1.22 12.78
CA GLY A 18 -19.15 -2.07 12.54
C GLY A 18 -19.08 -3.34 13.38
N GLU A 19 -20.22 -3.96 13.57
CA GLU A 19 -20.32 -5.25 14.24
C GLU A 19 -20.20 -6.39 13.23
N LEU A 20 -19.34 -7.35 13.54
CA LEU A 20 -19.21 -8.56 12.73
C LEU A 20 -20.40 -9.47 13.02
N LYS A 21 -20.97 -10.07 11.98
CA LYS A 21 -22.04 -11.05 12.13
C LYS A 21 -21.55 -12.26 12.93
N PRO A 22 -22.38 -12.86 13.77
CA PRO A 22 -21.96 -13.95 14.68
C PRO A 22 -21.37 -15.18 13.99
N GLU A 23 -21.73 -15.41 12.73
CA GLU A 23 -21.24 -16.54 11.93
C GLU A 23 -19.91 -16.28 11.20
N LEU A 24 -19.35 -15.07 11.30
CA LEU A 24 -18.13 -14.66 10.61
C LEU A 24 -17.00 -14.44 11.61
N ASP A 25 -15.78 -14.59 11.13
CA ASP A 25 -14.56 -14.34 11.88
C ASP A 25 -13.73 -13.17 11.33
N ALA A 26 -12.62 -12.86 11.98
CA ALA A 26 -11.73 -11.78 11.58
C ALA A 26 -11.12 -11.99 10.18
N LEU A 27 -10.90 -13.23 9.77
CA LEU A 27 -10.40 -13.55 8.42
C LEU A 27 -11.47 -13.33 7.36
N ASP A 28 -12.73 -13.56 7.67
CA ASP A 28 -13.84 -13.26 6.75
C ASP A 28 -13.96 -11.75 6.56
N ALA A 29 -13.86 -10.97 7.64
CA ALA A 29 -13.81 -9.50 7.59
C ALA A 29 -12.64 -9.01 6.74
N PHE A 30 -11.45 -9.59 6.93
CA PHE A 30 -10.27 -9.28 6.13
C PHE A 30 -10.50 -9.58 4.64
N ARG A 31 -11.00 -10.76 4.28
CA ARG A 31 -11.28 -11.15 2.89
C ARG A 31 -12.28 -10.21 2.22
N ALA A 32 -13.30 -9.76 2.96
CA ALA A 32 -14.28 -8.81 2.44
C ALA A 32 -13.68 -7.42 2.12
N CYS A 33 -12.66 -7.00 2.86
CA CYS A 33 -11.99 -5.70 2.68
C CYS A 33 -10.83 -5.73 1.70
N PHE A 34 -10.21 -6.90 1.47
CA PHE A 34 -9.01 -7.07 0.65
C PHE A 34 -9.32 -7.20 -0.85
N PRO A 35 -8.45 -6.67 -1.73
CA PRO A 35 -7.34 -5.74 -1.46
C PRO A 35 -7.85 -4.32 -1.16
N ALA A 36 -7.02 -3.54 -0.46
CA ALA A 36 -7.38 -2.17 -0.11
C ALA A 36 -7.57 -1.28 -1.35
N GLY A 37 -8.65 -0.51 -1.37
CA GLY A 37 -8.99 0.37 -2.48
C GLY A 37 -7.89 1.39 -2.84
N THR A 38 -7.16 1.87 -1.84
CA THR A 38 -6.01 2.78 -2.00
C THR A 38 -4.95 2.27 -2.99
N VAL A 39 -4.78 0.95 -3.07
CA VAL A 39 -3.75 0.31 -3.92
C VAL A 39 -4.31 -0.49 -5.09
N SER A 40 -5.60 -0.77 -5.08
CA SER A 40 -6.29 -1.44 -6.19
C SER A 40 -7.01 -0.48 -7.13
N GLY A 41 -7.40 0.69 -6.64
CA GLY A 41 -8.18 1.65 -7.41
C GLY A 41 -9.70 1.38 -7.40
N ALA A 42 -10.45 2.23 -8.10
CA ALA A 42 -11.90 2.17 -8.19
C ALA A 42 -12.39 2.49 -9.62
N PRO A 43 -13.39 1.78 -10.15
CA PRO A 43 -14.04 0.58 -9.60
C PRO A 43 -13.04 -0.59 -9.47
N LYS A 44 -13.06 -1.29 -8.33
CA LYS A 44 -12.00 -2.23 -7.92
C LYS A 44 -11.65 -3.27 -9.00
N ILE A 45 -12.62 -3.99 -9.50
CA ILE A 45 -12.40 -5.08 -10.48
C ILE A 45 -11.74 -4.52 -11.74
N ARG A 46 -12.33 -3.46 -12.32
CA ARG A 46 -11.80 -2.87 -13.54
C ARG A 46 -10.39 -2.27 -13.38
N ALA A 47 -10.15 -1.64 -12.23
CA ALA A 47 -8.83 -1.09 -11.92
C ALA A 47 -7.78 -2.20 -11.80
N MET A 48 -8.11 -3.32 -11.14
CA MET A 48 -7.22 -4.47 -11.04
C MET A 48 -6.93 -5.15 -12.39
N GLU A 49 -7.93 -5.23 -13.28
CA GLU A 49 -7.72 -5.69 -14.67
C GLU A 49 -6.71 -4.79 -15.40
N ARG A 50 -6.87 -3.47 -15.28
CA ARG A 50 -5.93 -2.51 -15.90
C ARG A 50 -4.53 -2.58 -15.31
N ILE A 51 -4.40 -2.77 -14.01
CA ILE A 51 -3.12 -3.00 -13.37
C ILE A 51 -2.44 -4.24 -13.94
N ALA A 52 -3.18 -5.35 -14.08
CA ALA A 52 -2.65 -6.60 -14.63
C ALA A 52 -2.25 -6.48 -16.12
N GLU A 53 -2.90 -5.61 -16.88
CA GLU A 53 -2.57 -5.35 -18.28
C GLU A 53 -1.33 -4.44 -18.45
N LEU A 54 -1.14 -3.48 -17.55
CA LEU A 54 -0.18 -2.39 -17.71
C LEU A 54 1.12 -2.56 -16.93
N GLU A 55 1.07 -3.20 -15.77
CA GLU A 55 2.27 -3.46 -14.98
C GLU A 55 3.05 -4.65 -15.55
N THR A 56 4.33 -4.44 -15.80
CA THR A 56 5.22 -5.47 -16.37
C THR A 56 5.71 -6.47 -15.34
N ASP A 57 5.75 -6.06 -14.08
CA ASP A 57 6.25 -6.85 -12.95
C ASP A 57 5.15 -7.21 -11.96
N GLN A 58 5.27 -8.38 -11.36
CA GLN A 58 4.40 -8.75 -10.26
C GLN A 58 4.69 -7.90 -9.02
N ARG A 59 3.64 -7.43 -8.36
CA ARG A 59 3.74 -6.60 -7.17
C ARG A 59 4.36 -7.32 -5.97
N GLY A 60 4.26 -8.65 -5.90
CA GLY A 60 4.72 -9.41 -4.75
C GLY A 60 4.06 -8.94 -3.45
N PRO A 61 4.83 -8.60 -2.40
CA PRO A 61 4.29 -8.06 -1.16
C PRO A 61 3.66 -6.66 -1.28
N TYR A 62 4.09 -5.86 -2.25
CA TYR A 62 3.57 -4.51 -2.46
C TYR A 62 2.07 -4.53 -2.74
N ALA A 63 1.33 -3.62 -2.14
CA ALA A 63 -0.13 -3.52 -2.22
C ALA A 63 -0.90 -4.70 -1.58
N GLY A 64 -0.21 -5.62 -0.94
CA GLY A 64 -0.79 -6.65 -0.10
C GLY A 64 -1.16 -6.14 1.28
N ALA A 65 -1.22 -7.05 2.24
CA ALA A 65 -1.42 -6.74 3.64
C ALA A 65 -0.38 -7.45 4.50
N VAL A 66 0.02 -6.81 5.57
CA VAL A 66 0.85 -7.38 6.62
C VAL A 66 0.17 -7.14 7.97
N GLY A 67 0.25 -8.11 8.86
CA GLY A 67 -0.39 -8.00 10.16
C GLY A 67 -0.19 -9.21 11.02
N TYR A 68 -0.98 -9.31 12.07
CA TYR A 68 -0.99 -10.47 12.97
C TYR A 68 -2.41 -10.88 13.33
N LEU A 69 -2.56 -12.15 13.59
CA LEU A 69 -3.77 -12.76 14.16
C LEU A 69 -3.44 -13.28 15.56
N GLY A 70 -4.08 -12.71 16.56
CA GLY A 70 -3.94 -13.12 17.95
C GLY A 70 -4.64 -14.44 18.26
N PHE A 71 -4.21 -15.12 19.31
CA PHE A 71 -4.88 -16.34 19.78
C PHE A 71 -6.27 -16.09 20.37
N ASP A 72 -6.58 -14.84 20.66
CA ASP A 72 -7.88 -14.34 21.09
C ASP A 72 -8.83 -14.06 19.90
N GLY A 73 -8.35 -14.28 18.66
CA GLY A 73 -9.09 -14.00 17.43
C GLY A 73 -8.97 -12.54 16.93
N ALA A 74 -8.28 -11.67 17.64
CA ALA A 74 -8.04 -10.30 17.19
C ALA A 74 -7.12 -10.30 15.97
N LEU A 75 -7.50 -9.55 14.93
CA LEU A 75 -6.71 -9.37 13.70
C LEU A 75 -6.41 -7.89 13.51
N ASP A 76 -5.13 -7.58 13.35
CA ASP A 76 -4.68 -6.23 12.99
C ASP A 76 -3.82 -6.31 11.73
N THR A 77 -4.15 -5.51 10.72
CA THR A 77 -3.46 -5.50 9.43
C THR A 77 -3.27 -4.09 8.91
N CYS A 78 -2.20 -3.89 8.15
CA CYS A 78 -2.02 -2.68 7.38
C CYS A 78 -1.66 -3.00 5.92
N ILE A 79 -1.82 -2.01 5.04
CA ILE A 79 -1.44 -2.13 3.63
C ILE A 79 0.07 -2.18 3.54
N THR A 80 0.62 -3.13 2.77
CA THR A 80 2.06 -3.23 2.51
C THR A 80 2.47 -2.16 1.49
N ILE A 81 2.69 -0.95 1.98
CA ILE A 81 3.25 0.19 1.26
C ILE A 81 4.41 0.79 2.05
N ARG A 82 5.22 1.63 1.43
CA ARG A 82 6.40 2.22 2.09
C ARG A 82 7.30 1.15 2.72
N THR A 83 7.39 0.01 2.04
CA THR A 83 8.06 -1.21 2.48
C THR A 83 9.13 -1.59 1.48
N ALA A 84 10.30 -1.96 1.98
CA ALA A 84 11.37 -2.56 1.19
C ALA A 84 11.39 -4.06 1.43
N THR A 85 11.52 -4.83 0.36
CA THR A 85 11.71 -6.28 0.43
C THR A 85 13.18 -6.60 0.16
N ILE A 86 13.85 -7.25 1.11
CA ILE A 86 15.26 -7.62 0.98
C ILE A 86 15.36 -9.13 0.88
N ALA A 87 15.88 -9.62 -0.25
CA ALA A 87 16.10 -11.04 -0.46
C ALA A 87 17.34 -11.26 -1.33
N ARG A 88 18.18 -12.21 -0.95
CA ARG A 88 19.37 -12.62 -1.71
C ARG A 88 20.29 -11.45 -2.10
N GLY A 89 20.48 -10.48 -1.19
CA GLY A 89 21.30 -9.30 -1.43
C GLY A 89 20.65 -8.20 -2.28
N VAL A 90 19.41 -8.39 -2.73
CA VAL A 90 18.66 -7.41 -3.51
C VAL A 90 17.58 -6.76 -2.64
N CYS A 91 17.56 -5.43 -2.61
CA CYS A 91 16.51 -4.64 -2.00
C CYS A 91 15.55 -4.15 -3.10
N ARG A 92 14.29 -4.51 -2.99
CA ARG A 92 13.23 -4.05 -3.89
C ARG A 92 12.33 -3.07 -3.18
N ILE A 93 12.09 -1.93 -3.82
CA ILE A 93 11.19 -0.87 -3.37
C ILE A 93 10.18 -0.64 -4.49
N GLN A 94 8.91 -0.66 -4.15
CA GLN A 94 7.83 -0.38 -5.10
C GLN A 94 6.94 0.73 -4.56
N ALA A 95 6.55 1.64 -5.42
CA ALA A 95 5.63 2.73 -5.13
C ALA A 95 4.72 2.96 -6.33
N GLY A 96 3.58 3.59 -6.10
CA GLY A 96 2.63 3.94 -7.14
C GLY A 96 1.79 5.14 -6.75
N ALA A 97 1.06 5.67 -7.70
CA ALA A 97 0.11 6.77 -7.52
C ALA A 97 -1.30 6.33 -7.89
N GLY A 98 -2.29 7.02 -7.34
CA GLY A 98 -3.70 6.83 -7.70
C GLY A 98 -4.01 7.67 -8.94
N ILE A 99 -4.46 7.03 -10.01
CA ILE A 99 -4.76 7.69 -11.28
C ILE A 99 -6.25 8.02 -11.35
N VAL A 100 -6.54 9.26 -11.63
CA VAL A 100 -7.89 9.80 -11.86
C VAL A 100 -7.96 10.55 -13.19
N ALA A 101 -9.16 10.98 -13.60
CA ALA A 101 -9.37 11.63 -14.90
C ALA A 101 -8.52 12.90 -15.09
N ASP A 102 -8.27 13.64 -14.02
CA ASP A 102 -7.51 14.90 -14.04
C ASP A 102 -6.02 14.69 -13.71
N SER A 103 -5.54 13.44 -13.62
CA SER A 103 -4.13 13.15 -13.35
C SER A 103 -3.23 13.58 -14.50
N GLU A 104 -2.16 14.30 -14.15
CA GLU A 104 -1.11 14.70 -15.09
C GLU A 104 0.07 13.71 -14.99
N PRO A 105 0.47 13.00 -16.07
CA PRO A 105 1.44 11.92 -16.00
C PRO A 105 2.76 12.29 -15.34
N ALA A 106 3.29 13.48 -15.61
CA ALA A 106 4.54 13.95 -15.01
C ALA A 106 4.42 14.22 -13.50
N ALA A 107 3.25 14.69 -13.04
CA ALA A 107 2.98 14.92 -11.63
C ALA A 107 2.85 13.58 -10.88
N GLU A 108 2.17 12.60 -11.45
CA GLU A 108 2.01 11.27 -10.86
C GLU A 108 3.36 10.51 -10.78
N GLU A 109 4.19 10.63 -11.80
CA GLU A 109 5.56 10.08 -11.75
C GLU A 109 6.38 10.74 -10.64
N ALA A 110 6.35 12.06 -10.53
CA ALA A 110 7.06 12.79 -9.48
C ALA A 110 6.59 12.38 -8.08
N GLU A 111 5.27 12.19 -7.89
CA GLU A 111 4.68 11.69 -6.65
C GLU A 111 5.17 10.28 -6.33
N THR A 112 5.16 9.37 -7.30
CA THR A 112 5.64 7.99 -7.15
C THR A 112 7.11 7.97 -6.70
N ARG A 113 7.97 8.76 -7.34
CA ARG A 113 9.38 8.92 -6.96
C ARG A 113 9.54 9.49 -5.54
N ALA A 114 8.71 10.47 -5.18
CA ALA A 114 8.73 11.06 -3.84
C ALA A 114 8.34 10.03 -2.77
N LYS A 115 7.36 9.17 -3.04
CA LYS A 115 6.95 8.07 -2.14
C LYS A 115 8.06 7.04 -1.90
N ALA A 116 8.90 6.76 -2.87
CA ALA A 116 10.02 5.83 -2.75
C ALA A 116 11.26 6.44 -2.07
N ARG A 117 11.39 7.76 -2.07
CA ARG A 117 12.62 8.49 -1.70
C ARG A 117 13.17 8.14 -0.31
N ALA A 118 12.30 8.01 0.69
CA ALA A 118 12.74 7.72 2.07
C ALA A 118 13.42 6.36 2.18
N LEU A 119 12.87 5.35 1.50
CA LEU A 119 13.44 3.99 1.48
C LEU A 119 14.73 3.94 0.67
N LEU A 120 14.78 4.62 -0.50
CA LEU A 120 15.99 4.74 -1.30
C LEU A 120 17.11 5.38 -0.47
N ARG A 121 16.80 6.47 0.23
CA ARG A 121 17.79 7.12 1.10
C ARG A 121 18.28 6.21 2.23
N ALA A 122 17.42 5.40 2.81
CA ALA A 122 17.82 4.43 3.82
C ALA A 122 18.81 3.38 3.25
N VAL A 123 18.58 2.90 2.03
CA VAL A 123 19.49 1.96 1.35
C VAL A 123 20.86 2.61 1.09
N GLU A 124 20.88 3.85 0.59
CA GLU A 124 22.13 4.61 0.39
C GLU A 124 22.92 4.78 1.68
N LEU A 125 22.25 5.15 2.78
CA LEU A 125 22.86 5.31 4.09
C LEU A 125 23.43 3.99 4.65
N ALA A 126 22.82 2.86 4.28
CA ALA A 126 23.31 1.54 4.63
C ALA A 126 24.49 1.07 3.73
N GLY A 127 24.99 1.91 2.82
CA GLY A 127 26.07 1.59 1.90
C GLY A 127 25.65 0.70 0.72
N GLY A 128 24.36 0.66 0.40
CA GLY A 128 23.84 -0.06 -0.75
C GLY A 128 24.04 0.72 -2.06
N GLU A 129 24.22 -0.02 -3.15
CA GLU A 129 24.19 0.55 -4.50
C GLU A 129 22.77 0.54 -5.05
N LEU A 130 22.33 1.66 -5.65
CA LEU A 130 21.05 1.78 -6.32
C LEU A 130 21.20 1.46 -7.81
N SER A 131 20.63 0.35 -8.27
CA SER A 131 20.41 0.09 -9.70
C SER A 131 19.04 0.60 -10.10
N ARG A 132 18.95 1.30 -11.23
CA ARG A 132 17.69 1.77 -11.80
C ARG A 132 17.01 0.68 -12.62
#